data_3d7a1b119ee7e409f94295cbd0f3c91e
#
_entry.id   3d7a1b119ee7e409f94295cbd0f3c91e
#
_cell.length_a   1.000
_cell.length_b   1.000
_cell.length_c   1.000
_cell.angle_alpha   90.00
_cell.angle_beta   90.00
_cell.angle_gamma   90.00
#
_symmetry.space_group_name_H-M   'P 1'
#
loop_
_entity.id
_entity.type
_entity.pdbx_description
1 polymer ?
#
loop_
_entity_poly.entity_id
_entity_poly.type
_entity_poly.pdbx_seq_one_letter_code
_entity_poly.pdbx_strand_id
1 'polypeptide(L)'
;AAIQKQVTKLNLQEKFSSGRYDFTALDMYQDLKQGKLNLYWGDGQVWFDLPDKVTTHDSQLVGNLTELLKSVEHSFVLISPYFIPTEAGTKALTNAAKRGVDITIVTNSLASNDVFAVHGWYAKYREDLLESGIKLWEVKSSAKLKSKWSLTGSSRASLHAKAMTIDDKTLFVGSMNWDPRSAALNTEMAVVIEQPEYVQTFLAKLP
;
A
#
# COMPACT_ATOMS: atom_id res chain seq x y z
N ALA A 1 -26.91 20.45 18.50
CA ALA A 1 -28.27 19.90 18.75
C ALA A 1 -28.85 19.14 17.53
N ALA A 2 -28.78 19.64 16.30
CA ALA A 2 -29.36 18.98 15.11
C ALA A 2 -28.60 17.68 14.71
N ILE A 3 -27.27 17.70 14.72
CA ILE A 3 -26.43 16.53 14.41
C ILE A 3 -26.61 15.44 15.46
N GLN A 4 -26.65 15.81 16.75
CA GLN A 4 -26.89 14.86 17.83
C GLN A 4 -28.26 14.15 17.69
N LYS A 5 -29.29 14.90 17.28
CA LYS A 5 -30.62 14.36 17.02
C LYS A 5 -30.65 13.40 15.81
N GLN A 6 -29.87 13.66 14.77
CA GLN A 6 -29.72 12.76 13.63
C GLN A 6 -28.94 11.49 13.98
N VAL A 7 -27.86 11.60 14.75
CA VAL A 7 -27.09 10.45 15.24
C VAL A 7 -27.96 9.51 16.09
N THR A 8 -28.77 10.08 16.99
CA THR A 8 -29.70 9.31 17.80
C THR A 8 -30.84 8.67 16.97
N LYS A 9 -31.33 9.40 15.93
CA LYS A 9 -32.41 8.90 15.06
C LYS A 9 -31.93 7.76 14.14
N LEU A 10 -30.66 7.72 13.79
CA LEU A 10 -30.08 6.67 12.96
C LEU A 10 -29.60 5.45 13.76
N ASN A 11 -29.69 5.52 15.09
CA ASN A 11 -29.20 4.49 16.00
C ASN A 11 -27.78 4.01 15.67
N LEU A 12 -26.92 4.98 15.25
CA LEU A 12 -25.59 4.70 14.75
C LEU A 12 -24.71 4.04 15.81
N GLN A 13 -24.91 4.43 17.08
CA GLN A 13 -24.16 3.84 18.19
C GLN A 13 -24.43 2.34 18.34
N GLU A 14 -25.69 1.90 18.19
CA GLU A 14 -26.05 0.50 18.24
C GLU A 14 -25.61 -0.27 16.98
N LYS A 15 -25.65 0.38 15.82
CA LYS A 15 -25.13 -0.20 14.56
C LYS A 15 -23.61 -0.34 14.55
N PHE A 16 -22.88 0.53 15.23
CA PHE A 16 -21.42 0.46 15.35
C PHE A 16 -20.96 -0.54 16.42
N SER A 17 -21.76 -0.75 17.48
CA SER A 17 -21.43 -1.65 18.58
C SER A 17 -21.91 -3.10 18.42
N SER A 18 -22.82 -3.37 17.49
CA SER A 18 -23.46 -4.70 17.36
C SER A 18 -23.29 -5.37 16.01
N GLY A 19 -22.42 -4.87 15.15
CA GLY A 19 -22.38 -5.35 13.77
C GLY A 19 -20.99 -5.48 13.17
N ARG A 20 -20.95 -5.54 11.83
CA ARG A 20 -19.78 -5.67 10.95
C ARG A 20 -18.67 -4.63 11.22
N TYR A 21 -18.98 -3.57 11.94
CA TYR A 21 -18.10 -2.45 12.26
C TYR A 21 -17.91 -2.26 13.77
N ASP A 22 -17.99 -3.33 14.54
CA ASP A 22 -17.69 -3.26 15.97
C ASP A 22 -16.17 -3.09 16.16
N PHE A 23 -15.72 -1.83 16.18
CA PHE A 23 -14.33 -1.49 16.43
C PHE A 23 -13.86 -1.92 17.82
N THR A 24 -14.79 -2.10 18.77
CA THR A 24 -14.45 -2.50 20.14
C THR A 24 -14.04 -3.96 20.24
N ALA A 25 -14.40 -4.78 19.25
CA ALA A 25 -14.00 -6.18 19.14
C ALA A 25 -12.64 -6.37 18.47
N LEU A 26 -12.01 -5.29 17.92
CA LEU A 26 -10.71 -5.40 17.32
C LEU A 26 -9.63 -5.54 18.41
N ASP A 27 -8.71 -6.49 18.22
CA ASP A 27 -7.56 -6.69 19.11
C ASP A 27 -6.80 -5.40 19.36
N MET A 28 -6.56 -4.62 18.30
CA MET A 28 -5.90 -3.32 18.39
C MET A 28 -6.62 -2.34 19.31
N TYR A 29 -7.96 -2.30 19.32
CA TYR A 29 -8.72 -1.45 20.24
C TYR A 29 -8.58 -1.92 21.68
N GLN A 30 -8.63 -3.25 21.90
CA GLN A 30 -8.46 -3.82 23.22
C GLN A 30 -7.05 -3.59 23.76
N ASP A 31 -6.04 -3.71 22.91
CA ASP A 31 -4.64 -3.45 23.25
C ASP A 31 -4.42 -1.97 23.56
N LEU A 32 -5.01 -1.06 22.78
CA LEU A 32 -5.00 0.38 23.09
C LEU A 32 -5.61 0.68 24.45
N LYS A 33 -6.79 0.12 24.72
CA LYS A 33 -7.52 0.32 26.00
C LYS A 33 -6.75 -0.24 27.20
N GLN A 34 -5.99 -1.30 26.99
CA GLN A 34 -5.20 -1.97 28.02
C GLN A 34 -3.78 -1.40 28.15
N GLY A 35 -3.40 -0.41 27.32
CA GLY A 35 -2.05 0.14 27.28
C GLY A 35 -0.98 -0.84 26.78
N LYS A 36 -1.39 -1.85 26.01
CA LYS A 36 -0.52 -2.92 25.47
C LYS A 36 -0.02 -2.65 24.04
N LEU A 37 -0.46 -1.56 23.41
CA LEU A 37 0.04 -1.20 22.09
C LEU A 37 1.52 -0.84 22.19
N ASN A 38 2.32 -1.49 21.37
CA ASN A 38 3.69 -1.05 21.14
C ASN A 38 3.62 0.25 20.30
N LEU A 39 3.95 1.37 20.92
CA LEU A 39 4.05 2.64 20.23
C LEU A 39 5.51 2.89 19.85
N TYR A 40 5.70 3.31 18.61
CA TYR A 40 7.00 3.69 18.06
C TYR A 40 7.01 5.20 17.84
N TRP A 41 8.11 5.84 18.20
CA TRP A 41 8.31 7.27 18.03
C TRP A 41 9.39 7.47 16.96
N GLY A 42 9.14 8.33 16.00
CA GLY A 42 10.05 8.60 14.90
C GLY A 42 9.67 9.87 14.17
N ASP A 43 10.56 10.33 13.31
CA ASP A 43 10.31 11.47 12.45
C ASP A 43 9.36 11.06 11.32
N GLY A 44 8.41 11.94 11.00
CA GLY A 44 7.41 11.69 9.98
C GLY A 44 7.16 12.93 9.13
N GLN A 45 6.92 12.70 7.85
CA GLN A 45 6.56 13.72 6.88
C GLN A 45 5.27 13.33 6.17
N VAL A 46 4.46 14.31 5.79
CA VAL A 46 3.31 14.11 4.93
C VAL A 46 3.63 14.69 3.56
N TRP A 47 3.59 13.84 2.54
CA TRP A 47 3.75 14.24 1.15
C TRP A 47 2.40 14.16 0.45
N PHE A 48 2.09 15.14 -0.37
CA PHE A 48 0.81 15.17 -1.08
C PHE A 48 0.93 15.94 -2.39
N ASP A 49 0.04 15.63 -3.31
CA ASP A 49 -0.10 16.36 -4.56
C ASP A 49 -1.08 17.51 -4.42
N LEU A 50 -0.81 18.59 -5.13
CA LEU A 50 -1.76 19.70 -5.25
C LEU A 50 -2.91 19.32 -6.20
N PRO A 51 -4.10 19.93 -6.02
CA PRO A 51 -5.27 19.64 -6.86
C PRO A 51 -5.07 19.94 -8.36
N ASP A 52 -4.16 20.83 -8.71
CA ASP A 52 -3.82 21.20 -10.07
C ASP A 52 -3.03 20.13 -10.85
N LYS A 53 -2.50 19.10 -10.16
CA LYS A 53 -1.86 17.94 -10.80
C LYS A 53 -2.72 17.35 -11.92
N VAL A 54 -4.05 17.36 -11.78
CA VAL A 54 -4.97 16.82 -12.78
C VAL A 54 -4.80 17.51 -14.16
N THR A 55 -4.36 18.77 -14.16
CA THR A 55 -4.17 19.59 -15.36
C THR A 55 -2.71 19.77 -15.73
N THR A 56 -1.83 19.89 -14.74
CA THR A 56 -0.40 20.13 -14.97
C THR A 56 0.39 18.86 -15.18
N HIS A 57 -0.13 17.73 -14.65
CA HIS A 57 0.57 16.44 -14.56
C HIS A 57 1.86 16.51 -13.73
N ASP A 58 2.03 17.56 -12.94
CA ASP A 58 3.16 17.73 -12.04
C ASP A 58 2.84 17.18 -10.65
N SER A 59 3.67 16.28 -10.15
CA SER A 59 3.47 15.59 -8.88
C SER A 59 4.63 15.85 -7.93
N GLN A 60 4.36 16.60 -6.87
CA GLN A 60 5.33 16.83 -5.80
C GLN A 60 5.63 15.52 -5.06
N LEU A 61 4.61 14.67 -4.86
CA LEU A 61 4.79 13.38 -4.21
C LEU A 61 5.72 12.47 -5.02
N VAL A 62 5.53 12.38 -6.34
CA VAL A 62 6.41 11.57 -7.21
C VAL A 62 7.83 12.15 -7.26
N GLY A 63 7.96 13.47 -7.25
CA GLY A 63 9.26 14.14 -7.16
C GLY A 63 10.02 13.71 -5.90
N ASN A 64 9.40 13.87 -4.73
CA ASN A 64 9.97 13.47 -3.45
C ASN A 64 10.28 11.96 -3.39
N LEU A 65 9.36 11.13 -3.90
CA LEU A 65 9.56 9.68 -3.96
C LEU A 65 10.74 9.32 -4.88
N THR A 66 10.90 10.01 -5.99
CA THR A 66 12.02 9.78 -6.91
C THR A 66 13.36 10.08 -6.23
N GLU A 67 13.46 11.17 -5.47
CA GLU A 67 14.67 11.48 -4.72
C GLU A 67 14.95 10.45 -3.63
N LEU A 68 13.91 10.01 -2.90
CA LEU A 68 14.03 8.96 -1.90
C LEU A 68 14.51 7.63 -2.53
N LEU A 69 13.99 7.25 -3.69
CA LEU A 69 14.39 6.03 -4.38
C LEU A 69 15.82 6.07 -4.94
N LYS A 70 16.34 7.26 -5.23
CA LYS A 70 17.77 7.41 -5.62
C LYS A 70 18.71 7.11 -4.46
N SER A 71 18.27 7.29 -3.23
CA SER A 71 19.07 7.04 -2.02
C SER A 71 19.08 5.59 -1.55
N VAL A 72 18.33 4.69 -2.22
CA VAL A 72 18.29 3.26 -1.86
C VAL A 72 19.64 2.59 -2.08
N GLU A 73 20.20 2.02 -1.01
CA GLU A 73 21.52 1.37 -1.03
C GLU A 73 21.46 -0.15 -0.77
N HIS A 74 20.52 -0.62 0.07
CA HIS A 74 20.53 -1.99 0.55
C HIS A 74 19.28 -2.77 0.23
N SER A 75 18.11 -2.25 0.57
CA SER A 75 16.85 -2.97 0.43
C SER A 75 15.71 -2.07 -0.02
N PHE A 76 14.83 -2.62 -0.85
CA PHE A 76 13.60 -1.97 -1.28
C PHE A 76 12.46 -2.97 -1.32
N VAL A 77 11.42 -2.73 -0.53
CA VAL A 77 10.19 -3.53 -0.59
C VAL A 77 9.05 -2.65 -1.08
N LEU A 78 8.35 -3.11 -2.09
CA LEU A 78 7.17 -2.46 -2.65
C LEU A 78 5.94 -3.33 -2.47
N ILE A 79 4.90 -2.77 -1.88
CA ILE A 79 3.58 -3.38 -1.79
C ILE A 79 2.62 -2.47 -2.55
N SER A 80 2.07 -2.97 -3.66
CA SER A 80 1.14 -2.20 -4.48
C SER A 80 0.13 -3.11 -5.16
N PRO A 81 -1.18 -2.89 -4.99
CA PRO A 81 -2.22 -3.68 -5.66
C PRO A 81 -2.14 -3.59 -7.18
N TYR A 82 -1.78 -2.41 -7.69
CA TYR A 82 -1.55 -2.15 -9.11
C TYR A 82 -0.07 -1.83 -9.30
N PHE A 83 0.61 -2.72 -10.00
CA PHE A 83 2.04 -2.59 -10.28
C PHE A 83 2.25 -2.57 -11.80
N ILE A 84 2.47 -1.38 -12.34
CA ILE A 84 2.79 -1.15 -13.76
C ILE A 84 4.07 -0.31 -13.79
N PRO A 85 5.26 -0.93 -13.75
CA PRO A 85 6.52 -0.19 -13.59
C PRO A 85 6.89 0.67 -14.79
N THR A 86 6.28 0.44 -15.95
CA THR A 86 6.69 1.01 -17.23
C THR A 86 8.11 0.59 -17.63
N GLU A 87 8.56 0.94 -18.82
CA GLU A 87 9.92 0.65 -19.26
C GLU A 87 10.98 1.38 -18.41
N ALA A 88 10.72 2.65 -18.11
CA ALA A 88 11.62 3.48 -17.29
C ALA A 88 11.74 2.95 -15.87
N GLY A 89 10.62 2.61 -15.22
CA GLY A 89 10.63 2.06 -13.87
C GLY A 89 11.24 0.66 -13.81
N THR A 90 10.97 -0.19 -14.81
CA THR A 90 11.63 -1.51 -14.92
C THR A 90 13.14 -1.35 -15.01
N LYS A 91 13.61 -0.45 -15.87
CA LYS A 91 15.06 -0.16 -16.01
C LYS A 91 15.65 0.39 -14.70
N ALA A 92 14.94 1.24 -13.98
CA ALA A 92 15.39 1.76 -12.69
C ALA A 92 15.52 0.65 -11.64
N LEU A 93 14.53 -0.21 -11.53
CA LEU A 93 14.51 -1.34 -10.60
C LEU A 93 15.59 -2.37 -10.92
N THR A 94 15.71 -2.78 -12.19
CA THR A 94 16.75 -3.75 -12.62
C THR A 94 18.17 -3.20 -12.44
N ASN A 95 18.38 -1.89 -12.66
CA ASN A 95 19.67 -1.26 -12.40
C ASN A 95 19.97 -1.21 -10.88
N ALA A 96 18.98 -0.98 -10.04
CA ALA A 96 19.17 -1.01 -8.59
C ALA A 96 19.52 -2.43 -8.12
N ALA A 97 18.82 -3.46 -8.60
CA ALA A 97 19.14 -4.85 -8.32
C ALA A 97 20.57 -5.22 -8.75
N LYS A 98 21.01 -4.77 -9.95
CA LYS A 98 22.38 -4.97 -10.43
C LYS A 98 23.43 -4.27 -9.57
N ARG A 99 23.09 -3.21 -8.85
CA ARG A 99 23.98 -2.57 -7.85
C ARG A 99 24.03 -3.32 -6.53
N GLY A 100 23.24 -4.39 -6.36
CA GLY A 100 23.19 -5.19 -5.13
C GLY A 100 22.05 -4.85 -4.19
N VAL A 101 21.09 -4.01 -4.58
CA VAL A 101 19.88 -3.73 -3.79
C VAL A 101 18.99 -4.97 -3.77
N ASP A 102 18.63 -5.45 -2.60
CA ASP A 102 17.65 -6.54 -2.43
C ASP A 102 16.22 -5.99 -2.63
N ILE A 103 15.59 -6.37 -3.74
CA ILE A 103 14.28 -5.83 -4.11
C ILE A 103 13.21 -6.92 -4.01
N THR A 104 12.16 -6.62 -3.24
CA THR A 104 10.97 -7.45 -3.11
C THR A 104 9.73 -6.66 -3.52
N ILE A 105 8.91 -7.21 -4.40
CA ILE A 105 7.67 -6.60 -4.86
C ILE A 105 6.50 -7.53 -4.56
N VAL A 106 5.47 -7.02 -3.90
CA VAL A 106 4.23 -7.73 -3.57
C VAL A 106 3.07 -7.05 -4.29
N THR A 107 2.39 -7.79 -5.16
CA THR A 107 1.27 -7.27 -5.95
C THR A 107 0.13 -8.29 -6.07
N ASN A 108 -0.97 -7.92 -6.69
CA ASN A 108 -2.06 -8.84 -6.96
C ASN A 108 -1.75 -9.80 -8.12
N SER A 109 -2.09 -11.07 -7.93
CA SER A 109 -2.13 -12.03 -9.05
C SER A 109 -3.27 -11.70 -10.02
N LEU A 110 -3.26 -12.32 -11.19
CA LEU A 110 -4.38 -12.22 -12.15
C LEU A 110 -5.73 -12.55 -11.49
N ALA A 111 -5.75 -13.55 -10.62
CA ALA A 111 -6.98 -14.02 -9.97
C ALA A 111 -7.48 -13.11 -8.83
N SER A 112 -6.60 -12.30 -8.23
CA SER A 112 -6.93 -11.35 -7.16
C SER A 112 -7.07 -9.90 -7.65
N ASN A 113 -6.70 -9.63 -8.90
CA ASN A 113 -6.80 -8.30 -9.48
C ASN A 113 -8.25 -8.04 -9.94
N ASP A 114 -8.80 -6.89 -9.56
CA ASP A 114 -10.13 -6.43 -9.98
C ASP A 114 -10.12 -5.79 -11.38
N VAL A 115 -8.93 -5.41 -11.87
CA VAL A 115 -8.73 -4.80 -13.20
C VAL A 115 -7.75 -5.65 -14.01
N PHE A 116 -8.27 -6.53 -14.87
CA PHE A 116 -7.46 -7.45 -15.69
C PHE A 116 -6.39 -6.75 -16.54
N ALA A 117 -6.69 -5.57 -17.05
CA ALA A 117 -5.76 -4.79 -17.86
C ALA A 117 -4.47 -4.45 -17.10
N VAL A 118 -4.55 -4.17 -15.79
CA VAL A 118 -3.39 -3.87 -14.95
C VAL A 118 -2.44 -5.06 -14.91
N HIS A 119 -2.98 -6.28 -14.74
CA HIS A 119 -2.14 -7.47 -14.73
C HIS A 119 -1.47 -7.72 -16.10
N GLY A 120 -2.19 -7.49 -17.19
CA GLY A 120 -1.62 -7.61 -18.56
C GLY A 120 -0.44 -6.67 -18.79
N TRP A 121 -0.54 -5.43 -18.31
CA TRP A 121 0.57 -4.47 -18.38
C TRP A 121 1.75 -4.84 -17.47
N TYR A 122 1.50 -5.35 -16.28
CA TYR A 122 2.53 -5.84 -15.37
C TYR A 122 3.27 -7.06 -15.96
N ALA A 123 2.50 -8.03 -16.49
CA ALA A 123 3.05 -9.29 -17.01
C ALA A 123 4.13 -9.08 -18.09
N LYS A 124 4.05 -7.98 -18.84
CA LYS A 124 5.04 -7.61 -19.86
C LYS A 124 6.45 -7.41 -19.30
N TYR A 125 6.57 -6.94 -18.05
CA TYR A 125 7.85 -6.60 -17.43
C TYR A 125 8.34 -7.67 -16.44
N ARG A 126 7.55 -8.72 -16.22
CA ARG A 126 7.80 -9.70 -15.16
C ARG A 126 9.08 -10.50 -15.39
N GLU A 127 9.35 -10.86 -16.64
CA GLU A 127 10.56 -11.61 -17.02
C GLU A 127 11.83 -10.80 -16.71
N ASP A 128 11.93 -9.59 -17.21
CA ASP A 128 13.08 -8.69 -16.97
C ASP A 128 13.37 -8.47 -15.49
N LEU A 129 12.28 -8.32 -14.67
CA LEU A 129 12.41 -8.13 -13.22
C LEU A 129 12.97 -9.39 -12.55
N LEU A 130 12.44 -10.58 -12.89
CA LEU A 130 12.89 -11.85 -12.33
C LEU A 130 14.33 -12.20 -12.74
N GLU A 131 14.70 -11.99 -13.99
CA GLU A 131 16.06 -12.21 -14.49
C GLU A 131 17.09 -11.31 -13.79
N SER A 132 16.65 -10.14 -13.32
CA SER A 132 17.49 -9.23 -12.55
C SER A 132 17.64 -9.61 -11.07
N GLY A 133 17.04 -10.72 -10.63
CA GLY A 133 17.07 -11.19 -9.24
C GLY A 133 16.04 -10.54 -8.31
N ILE A 134 15.10 -9.75 -8.86
CA ILE A 134 14.02 -9.13 -8.08
C ILE A 134 13.02 -10.22 -7.65
N LYS A 135 12.66 -10.22 -6.38
CA LYS A 135 11.68 -11.14 -5.79
C LYS A 135 10.26 -10.63 -6.04
N LEU A 136 9.46 -11.38 -6.80
CA LEU A 136 8.07 -11.05 -7.09
C LEU A 136 7.11 -11.98 -6.34
N TRP A 137 6.23 -11.41 -5.54
CA TRP A 137 5.18 -12.14 -4.83
C TRP A 137 3.80 -11.71 -5.34
N GLU A 138 3.02 -12.68 -5.78
CA GLU A 138 1.66 -12.45 -6.23
C GLU A 138 0.65 -12.99 -5.22
N VAL A 139 -0.19 -12.10 -4.68
CA VAL A 139 -1.23 -12.48 -3.71
C VAL A 139 -2.28 -13.33 -4.40
N LYS A 140 -2.47 -14.55 -3.90
CA LYS A 140 -3.51 -15.45 -4.37
C LYS A 140 -4.88 -15.03 -3.85
N SER A 141 -5.90 -15.04 -4.70
CA SER A 141 -7.28 -14.97 -4.23
C SER A 141 -7.59 -16.26 -3.46
N SER A 142 -7.74 -16.19 -2.13
CA SER A 142 -8.12 -17.40 -1.40
C SER A 142 -9.60 -17.67 -1.61
N ALA A 143 -9.91 -18.72 -2.37
CA ALA A 143 -11.28 -19.25 -2.53
C ALA A 143 -11.89 -19.74 -1.20
N LYS A 144 -11.11 -19.86 -0.13
CA LYS A 144 -11.53 -20.35 1.18
C LYS A 144 -12.11 -19.27 2.10
N LEU A 145 -11.86 -18.00 1.86
CA LEU A 145 -12.57 -16.92 2.52
C LEU A 145 -13.93 -16.68 1.84
N LYS A 146 -14.78 -17.73 1.81
CA LYS A 146 -16.20 -17.55 1.55
C LYS A 146 -16.81 -16.79 2.75
N SER A 147 -16.66 -15.49 2.75
CA SER A 147 -17.48 -14.63 3.57
C SER A 147 -18.94 -14.93 3.21
N LYS A 148 -19.75 -15.38 4.16
CA LYS A 148 -21.19 -15.60 4.03
C LYS A 148 -21.99 -14.32 3.64
N TRP A 149 -21.33 -13.24 3.23
CA TRP A 149 -21.88 -11.89 3.12
C TRP A 149 -21.70 -11.24 1.75
N SER A 150 -21.47 -11.98 0.67
CA SER A 150 -21.44 -11.38 -0.65
C SER A 150 -22.71 -11.71 -1.43
N LEU A 151 -23.75 -10.90 -1.27
CA LEU A 151 -24.89 -10.89 -2.20
C LEU A 151 -24.61 -10.01 -3.44
N THR A 152 -23.62 -9.14 -3.43
CA THR A 152 -23.37 -8.20 -4.54
C THR A 152 -21.91 -7.76 -4.70
N GLY A 153 -20.94 -8.36 -4.02
CA GLY A 153 -19.53 -7.95 -4.10
C GLY A 153 -18.58 -9.12 -4.27
N SER A 154 -17.52 -8.92 -5.02
CA SER A 154 -16.44 -9.88 -5.17
C SER A 154 -15.86 -10.22 -3.79
N SER A 155 -16.10 -11.45 -3.34
CA SER A 155 -15.57 -12.00 -2.08
C SER A 155 -14.12 -12.47 -2.21
N ARG A 156 -13.39 -11.97 -3.18
CA ARG A 156 -11.99 -12.30 -3.40
C ARG A 156 -11.14 -11.40 -2.51
N ALA A 157 -10.34 -11.98 -1.63
CA ALA A 157 -9.33 -11.24 -0.90
C ALA A 157 -8.37 -10.62 -1.95
N SER A 158 -8.30 -9.31 -1.97
CA SER A 158 -7.44 -8.53 -2.84
C SER A 158 -6.53 -7.67 -1.97
N LEU A 159 -5.26 -7.59 -2.34
CA LEU A 159 -4.34 -6.62 -1.76
C LEU A 159 -4.84 -5.21 -2.08
N HIS A 160 -4.84 -4.31 -1.10
CA HIS A 160 -5.16 -2.90 -1.33
C HIS A 160 -4.15 -1.94 -0.67
N ALA A 161 -3.21 -2.45 0.11
CA ALA A 161 -2.15 -1.65 0.72
C ALA A 161 -1.22 -1.05 -0.35
N LYS A 162 -0.81 0.19 -0.15
CA LYS A 162 0.24 0.85 -0.89
C LYS A 162 1.29 1.31 0.12
N ALA A 163 2.37 0.57 0.17
CA ALA A 163 3.46 0.80 1.10
C ALA A 163 4.80 0.48 0.46
N MET A 164 5.84 1.14 0.91
CA MET A 164 7.22 0.86 0.51
C MET A 164 8.11 0.95 1.73
N THR A 165 9.13 0.11 1.79
CA THR A 165 10.22 0.28 2.75
C THR A 165 11.53 0.48 2.03
N ILE A 166 12.38 1.33 2.59
CA ILE A 166 13.70 1.67 2.05
C ILE A 166 14.75 1.42 3.14
N ASP A 167 15.74 0.61 2.81
CA ASP A 167 16.92 0.31 3.64
C ASP A 167 16.58 -0.10 5.08
N ASP A 168 15.45 -0.81 5.25
CA ASP A 168 14.93 -1.30 6.53
C ASP A 168 14.72 -0.22 7.61
N LYS A 169 14.67 1.03 7.23
CA LYS A 169 14.56 2.18 8.14
C LYS A 169 13.44 3.16 7.82
N THR A 170 13.09 3.31 6.55
CA THR A 170 12.06 4.26 6.11
C THR A 170 10.84 3.51 5.63
N LEU A 171 9.65 3.90 6.08
CA LEU A 171 8.36 3.41 5.62
C LEU A 171 7.57 4.54 4.95
N PHE A 172 7.16 4.30 3.72
CA PHE A 172 6.18 5.10 3.00
C PHE A 172 4.84 4.36 3.00
N VAL A 173 3.77 5.01 3.41
CA VAL A 173 2.40 4.48 3.33
C VAL A 173 1.48 5.55 2.78
N GLY A 174 0.71 5.23 1.74
CA GLY A 174 -0.13 6.23 1.12
C GLY A 174 -1.25 5.68 0.25
N SER A 175 -1.80 6.57 -0.58
CA SER A 175 -2.85 6.25 -1.54
C SER A 175 -2.30 5.85 -2.92
N MET A 176 -1.04 6.19 -3.23
CA MET A 176 -0.42 6.03 -4.54
C MET A 176 -0.14 4.56 -4.88
N ASN A 177 -0.76 4.06 -5.97
CA ASN A 177 -0.33 2.82 -6.59
C ASN A 177 0.94 3.04 -7.44
N TRP A 178 1.67 1.95 -7.69
CA TRP A 178 2.80 2.01 -8.62
C TRP A 178 2.32 1.83 -10.06
N ASP A 179 1.68 2.85 -10.59
CA ASP A 179 1.15 2.87 -11.96
C ASP A 179 1.16 4.29 -12.55
N PRO A 180 1.13 4.42 -13.89
CA PRO A 180 1.20 5.73 -14.56
C PRO A 180 0.03 6.67 -14.22
N ARG A 181 -1.16 6.14 -13.91
CA ARG A 181 -2.31 6.95 -13.57
C ARG A 181 -2.13 7.60 -12.20
N SER A 182 -1.72 6.83 -11.20
CA SER A 182 -1.39 7.36 -9.87
C SER A 182 -0.23 8.35 -9.94
N ALA A 183 0.77 8.07 -10.78
CA ALA A 183 1.91 8.95 -10.93
C ALA A 183 1.56 10.31 -11.57
N ALA A 184 0.69 10.34 -12.60
CA ALA A 184 0.49 11.52 -13.43
C ALA A 184 -0.89 12.19 -13.32
N LEU A 185 -1.93 11.48 -12.88
CA LEU A 185 -3.31 11.98 -12.98
C LEU A 185 -4.02 12.09 -11.63
N ASN A 186 -3.89 11.07 -10.76
CA ASN A 186 -4.55 11.11 -9.46
C ASN A 186 -3.79 12.02 -8.51
N THR A 187 -4.52 12.80 -7.70
CA THR A 187 -3.92 13.46 -6.54
C THR A 187 -3.75 12.44 -5.42
N GLU A 188 -2.53 12.25 -5.00
CA GLU A 188 -2.14 11.24 -4.03
C GLU A 188 -1.55 11.88 -2.79
N MET A 189 -1.54 11.13 -1.69
CA MET A 189 -0.87 11.52 -0.46
C MET A 189 -0.19 10.32 0.19
N ALA A 190 0.84 10.59 0.97
CA ALA A 190 1.55 9.58 1.75
C ALA A 190 2.09 10.15 3.05
N VAL A 191 2.28 9.25 4.01
CA VAL A 191 3.08 9.48 5.21
C VAL A 191 4.39 8.73 5.04
N VAL A 192 5.49 9.42 5.27
CA VAL A 192 6.84 8.86 5.25
C VAL A 192 7.39 8.92 6.66
N ILE A 193 7.77 7.78 7.20
CA ILE A 193 8.20 7.63 8.58
C ILE A 193 9.61 7.05 8.59
N GLU A 194 10.53 7.68 9.31
CA GLU A 194 11.84 7.13 9.58
C GLU A 194 11.85 6.54 10.99
N GLN A 195 11.72 5.22 11.06
CA GLN A 195 11.68 4.46 12.32
C GLN A 195 12.09 2.99 12.09
N PRO A 196 13.38 2.67 12.20
CA PRO A 196 13.93 1.35 11.85
C PRO A 196 13.28 0.18 12.59
N GLU A 197 13.05 0.30 13.89
CA GLU A 197 12.47 -0.77 14.71
C GLU A 197 11.03 -1.13 14.24
N TYR A 198 10.24 -0.10 13.91
CA TYR A 198 8.90 -0.31 13.36
C TYR A 198 8.96 -0.94 11.97
N VAL A 199 9.86 -0.47 11.11
CA VAL A 199 10.02 -1.00 9.74
C VAL A 199 10.41 -2.47 9.79
N GLN A 200 11.34 -2.88 10.66
CA GLN A 200 11.71 -4.28 10.85
C GLN A 200 10.53 -5.12 11.35
N THR A 201 9.75 -4.59 12.30
CA THR A 201 8.51 -5.26 12.77
C THR A 201 7.48 -5.42 11.65
N PHE A 202 7.39 -4.45 10.75
CA PHE A 202 6.53 -4.50 9.58
C PHE A 202 7.03 -5.56 8.58
N LEU A 203 8.31 -5.55 8.25
CA LEU A 203 8.94 -6.49 7.32
C LEU A 203 8.85 -7.95 7.79
N ALA A 204 8.97 -8.19 9.09
CA ALA A 204 8.84 -9.53 9.67
C ALA A 204 7.46 -10.18 9.48
N LYS A 205 6.46 -9.41 9.04
CA LYS A 205 5.10 -9.90 8.72
C LYS A 205 4.90 -10.20 7.24
N LEU A 206 5.88 -9.89 6.41
CA LEU A 206 5.84 -10.17 4.97
C LEU A 206 6.32 -11.60 4.69
N PRO A 207 5.94 -12.17 3.53
CA PRO A 207 6.33 -13.53 3.15
C PRO A 207 7.82 -13.68 2.86
#